data_214621a9617c815d40d538b724cf5ae6
#
_entry.id   214621a9617c815d40d538b724cf5ae6
#
_cell.length_a   1.000
_cell.length_b   1.000
_cell.length_c   1.000
_cell.angle_alpha   90.00
_cell.angle_beta   90.00
_cell.angle_gamma   90.00
#
_symmetry.space_group_name_H-M   'P 1'
#
loop_
_entity.id
_entity.type
_entity.pdbx_description
1 polymer ?
#
loop_
_entity_poly.entity_id
_entity_poly.type
_entity_poly.pdbx_seq_one_letter_code
_entity_poly.pdbx_strand_id
1 'polypeptide(L)'
;MAYLTLKDINKIYPNGFHAVHDFNLEIEKGEFIVFVGPSGCGKSTTLRMIAGLENISKGEFYINDQLANDKSPRDREVAMVFQSYALYPHLSVYDNLAFGLTLQGVDEDVIEERVYATAKILGLTDYLDRKPRALSGGQRQRVAVGRAIIRKVGVFLMDEPLSNLDAKQRVTMRSEITQIHRETKATTIYVTHDQTEAMTMADRIVVMKDGYIQQVGSPYELYFNPVNMFVAGFIGEPPMNFMRGIVDGNTLKVSENGMDIDAVVDLAPVLSAELIEQYQGKKMVLGFRPESISLADQGGCTPITCDVELTELLGDNTNVYVNIGNSKAVLKVDPHDTPEMDTELKFFIPNKHIYLFDYQTEKVIPTKK
;
A
#
# COMPACT_ATOMS: atom_id res chain seq x y z
N MET A 1 18.55 14.99 6.22
CA MET A 1 17.57 16.05 6.64
C MET A 1 16.33 15.87 5.80
N ALA A 2 15.15 15.85 6.45
CA ALA A 2 13.88 15.70 5.76
C ALA A 2 13.68 16.80 4.71
N TYR A 3 13.23 16.43 3.52
CA TYR A 3 12.92 17.38 2.45
C TYR A 3 11.49 17.90 2.55
N LEU A 4 10.57 17.01 2.94
CA LEU A 4 9.20 17.37 3.27
C LEU A 4 8.92 16.94 4.70
N THR A 5 8.34 17.83 5.50
CA THR A 5 7.96 17.54 6.89
C THR A 5 6.52 17.95 7.14
N LEU A 6 5.70 16.99 7.54
CA LEU A 6 4.32 17.17 7.97
C LEU A 6 4.27 16.97 9.48
N LYS A 7 3.85 17.99 10.23
CA LYS A 7 3.74 17.97 11.70
C LYS A 7 2.32 18.23 12.13
N ASP A 8 1.74 17.25 12.81
CA ASP A 8 0.39 17.30 13.39
C ASP A 8 -0.67 17.82 12.41
N ILE A 9 -0.55 17.39 11.14
CA ILE A 9 -1.45 17.82 10.08
C ILE A 9 -2.84 17.26 10.33
N ASN A 10 -3.82 18.16 10.36
CA ASN A 10 -5.23 17.84 10.50
C ASN A 10 -6.03 18.49 9.39
N LYS A 11 -7.04 17.75 8.89
CA LYS A 11 -8.04 18.27 7.95
C LYS A 11 -9.43 18.11 8.49
N ILE A 12 -10.09 19.26 8.73
CA ILE A 12 -11.48 19.35 9.16
C ILE A 12 -12.23 20.13 8.10
N TYR A 13 -13.26 19.53 7.50
CA TYR A 13 -14.11 20.19 6.51
C TYR A 13 -15.17 21.07 7.18
N PRO A 14 -15.76 22.05 6.47
CA PRO A 14 -16.76 22.96 7.05
C PRO A 14 -18.01 22.26 7.63
N ASN A 15 -18.33 21.06 7.16
CA ASN A 15 -19.43 20.24 7.68
C ASN A 15 -19.06 19.50 8.98
N GLY A 16 -17.88 19.73 9.56
CA GLY A 16 -17.37 19.07 10.76
C GLY A 16 -16.69 17.71 10.53
N PHE A 17 -16.66 17.20 9.30
CA PHE A 17 -15.98 15.93 9.01
C PHE A 17 -14.48 16.09 9.15
N HIS A 18 -13.87 15.29 10.05
CA HIS A 18 -12.43 15.24 10.29
C HIS A 18 -11.81 14.14 9.43
N ALA A 19 -11.17 14.51 8.35
CA ALA A 19 -10.71 13.58 7.31
C ALA A 19 -9.26 13.10 7.50
N VAL A 20 -8.43 13.88 8.20
CA VAL A 20 -7.03 13.53 8.48
C VAL A 20 -6.71 13.99 9.90
N HIS A 21 -6.17 13.10 10.71
CA HIS A 21 -5.90 13.29 12.12
C HIS A 21 -4.40 13.17 12.41
N ASP A 22 -3.83 14.20 13.05
CA ASP A 22 -2.47 14.22 13.62
C ASP A 22 -1.43 13.52 12.73
N PHE A 23 -1.48 13.83 11.42
CA PHE A 23 -0.62 13.19 10.43
C PHE A 23 0.80 13.72 10.54
N ASN A 24 1.72 12.86 10.95
CA ASN A 24 3.13 13.15 11.12
C ASN A 24 3.95 12.30 10.17
N LEU A 25 4.75 12.95 9.30
CA LEU A 25 5.61 12.25 8.34
C LEU A 25 6.78 13.12 7.93
N GLU A 26 7.96 12.53 7.94
CA GLU A 26 9.17 13.11 7.36
C GLU A 26 9.54 12.32 6.11
N ILE A 27 9.82 13.01 4.99
CA ILE A 27 10.17 12.42 3.70
C ILE A 27 11.53 12.97 3.27
N GLU A 28 12.42 12.08 2.89
CA GLU A 28 13.75 12.44 2.40
C GLU A 28 13.72 12.88 0.94
N LYS A 29 14.75 13.62 0.52
CA LYS A 29 14.87 14.05 -0.86
C LYS A 29 15.11 12.85 -1.77
N GLY A 30 14.32 12.74 -2.83
CA GLY A 30 14.42 11.65 -3.81
C GLY A 30 13.79 10.34 -3.35
N GLU A 31 13.02 10.34 -2.26
CA GLU A 31 12.32 9.17 -1.75
C GLU A 31 11.00 8.92 -2.50
N PHE A 32 10.67 7.65 -2.72
CA PHE A 32 9.38 7.21 -3.26
C PHE A 32 8.46 6.74 -2.12
N ILE A 33 7.52 7.58 -1.73
CA ILE A 33 6.54 7.28 -0.68
C ILE A 33 5.20 6.91 -1.30
N VAL A 34 4.60 5.82 -0.81
CA VAL A 34 3.25 5.41 -1.23
C VAL A 34 2.28 5.51 -0.07
N PHE A 35 1.17 6.24 -0.26
CA PHE A 35 0.04 6.23 0.66
C PHE A 35 -0.96 5.17 0.23
N VAL A 36 -1.28 4.24 1.12
CA VAL A 36 -2.18 3.12 0.85
C VAL A 36 -3.19 2.97 1.99
N GLY A 37 -4.38 2.45 1.67
CA GLY A 37 -5.46 2.25 2.64
C GLY A 37 -6.83 2.19 1.97
N PRO A 38 -7.90 1.88 2.71
CA PRO A 38 -9.26 1.82 2.19
C PRO A 38 -9.73 3.13 1.56
N SER A 39 -10.77 3.06 0.74
CA SER A 39 -11.41 4.25 0.17
C SER A 39 -11.90 5.18 1.29
N GLY A 40 -11.68 6.49 1.13
CA GLY A 40 -12.09 7.49 2.12
C GLY A 40 -11.20 7.66 3.34
N CYS A 41 -10.07 6.95 3.47
CA CYS A 41 -9.18 7.06 4.64
C CYS A 41 -8.27 8.30 4.65
N GLY A 42 -8.45 9.27 3.74
CA GLY A 42 -7.72 10.55 3.78
C GLY A 42 -6.52 10.68 2.84
N LYS A 43 -6.12 9.65 2.06
CA LYS A 43 -4.95 9.65 1.16
C LYS A 43 -4.92 10.83 0.18
N SER A 44 -5.92 10.92 -0.69
CA SER A 44 -6.02 12.00 -1.68
C SER A 44 -6.20 13.38 -1.04
N THR A 45 -6.86 13.45 0.13
CA THR A 45 -6.97 14.68 0.90
C THR A 45 -5.58 15.15 1.38
N THR A 46 -4.78 14.23 1.94
CA THR A 46 -3.40 14.53 2.36
C THR A 46 -2.53 14.94 1.17
N LEU A 47 -2.63 14.21 0.05
CA LEU A 47 -1.90 14.56 -1.17
C LEU A 47 -2.27 15.97 -1.68
N ARG A 48 -3.56 16.33 -1.66
CA ARG A 48 -4.03 17.65 -2.06
C ARG A 48 -3.60 18.77 -1.10
N MET A 49 -3.51 18.48 0.19
CA MET A 49 -2.93 19.42 1.16
C MET A 49 -1.45 19.68 0.87
N ILE A 50 -0.67 18.65 0.53
CA ILE A 50 0.74 18.80 0.12
C ILE A 50 0.85 19.60 -1.18
N ALA A 51 -0.05 19.36 -2.14
CA ALA A 51 -0.12 20.11 -3.40
C ALA A 51 -0.52 21.59 -3.22
N GLY A 52 -1.11 21.98 -2.09
CA GLY A 52 -1.72 23.30 -1.87
C GLY A 52 -3.07 23.48 -2.55
N LEU A 53 -3.71 22.37 -2.95
CA LEU A 53 -5.06 22.35 -3.54
C LEU A 53 -6.15 22.22 -2.48
N GLU A 54 -5.76 21.91 -1.26
CA GLU A 54 -6.63 21.79 -0.09
C GLU A 54 -5.93 22.44 1.11
N ASN A 55 -6.68 23.21 1.90
CA ASN A 55 -6.13 23.90 3.05
C ASN A 55 -5.89 22.94 4.22
N ILE A 56 -4.78 23.11 4.90
CA ILE A 56 -4.47 22.46 6.18
C ILE A 56 -5.28 23.16 7.27
N SER A 57 -6.05 22.41 8.07
CA SER A 57 -6.85 22.99 9.16
C SER A 57 -6.05 23.26 10.43
N LYS A 58 -5.08 22.36 10.74
CA LYS A 58 -4.12 22.50 11.86
C LYS A 58 -2.82 21.78 11.49
N GLY A 59 -1.74 22.17 12.14
CA GLY A 59 -0.42 21.61 11.92
C GLY A 59 0.42 22.41 10.94
N GLU A 60 1.63 21.97 10.69
CA GLU A 60 2.64 22.69 9.92
C GLU A 60 3.22 21.79 8.82
N PHE A 61 3.26 22.31 7.60
CA PHE A 61 3.89 21.65 6.47
C PHE A 61 5.11 22.43 5.99
N TYR A 62 6.23 21.75 5.91
CA TYR A 62 7.50 22.34 5.48
C TYR A 62 8.00 21.68 4.21
N ILE A 63 8.57 22.50 3.31
CA ILE A 63 9.31 22.07 2.11
C ILE A 63 10.72 22.67 2.24
N ASN A 64 11.74 21.81 2.34
CA ASN A 64 13.13 22.24 2.49
C ASN A 64 13.29 23.27 3.64
N ASP A 65 12.77 22.90 4.82
CA ASP A 65 12.76 23.71 6.06
C ASP A 65 11.99 25.04 5.99
N GLN A 66 11.27 25.30 4.90
CA GLN A 66 10.42 26.49 4.76
C GLN A 66 8.96 26.15 4.97
N LEU A 67 8.28 26.85 5.87
CA LEU A 67 6.84 26.70 6.09
C LEU A 67 6.07 26.95 4.78
N ALA A 68 5.22 26.01 4.40
CA ALA A 68 4.53 25.99 3.12
C ALA A 68 2.99 25.98 3.23
N ASN A 69 2.42 26.15 4.44
CA ASN A 69 0.97 26.11 4.63
C ASN A 69 0.22 27.07 3.68
N ASP A 70 0.69 28.31 3.59
CA ASP A 70 0.06 29.38 2.81
C ASP A 70 0.64 29.58 1.41
N LYS A 71 1.67 28.77 1.03
CA LYS A 71 2.23 28.81 -0.33
C LYS A 71 1.21 28.30 -1.32
N SER A 72 1.04 29.01 -2.42
CA SER A 72 0.20 28.56 -3.54
C SER A 72 0.78 27.28 -4.17
N PRO A 73 -0.02 26.46 -4.90
CA PRO A 73 0.49 25.28 -5.61
C PRO A 73 1.66 25.60 -6.54
N ARG A 74 1.65 26.78 -7.16
CA ARG A 74 2.72 27.24 -8.05
C ARG A 74 4.04 27.46 -7.30
N ASP A 75 3.97 28.03 -6.09
CA ASP A 75 5.14 28.40 -5.30
C ASP A 75 5.71 27.22 -4.49
N ARG A 76 5.02 26.07 -4.48
CA ARG A 76 5.50 24.83 -3.84
C ARG A 76 6.43 24.01 -4.74
N GLU A 77 6.57 24.38 -6.02
CA GLU A 77 7.38 23.66 -7.01
C GLU A 77 7.03 22.16 -7.10
N VAL A 78 5.74 21.86 -7.03
CA VAL A 78 5.21 20.50 -7.16
C VAL A 78 4.57 20.28 -8.52
N ALA A 79 4.59 19.04 -9.01
CA ALA A 79 3.78 18.62 -10.14
C ALA A 79 2.83 17.51 -9.71
N MET A 80 1.58 17.56 -10.17
CA MET A 80 0.56 16.58 -9.80
C MET A 80 -0.03 15.90 -11.03
N VAL A 81 -0.12 14.56 -10.94
CA VAL A 81 -0.85 13.70 -11.88
C VAL A 81 -2.15 13.30 -11.20
N PHE A 82 -3.27 13.64 -11.84
CA PHE A 82 -4.62 13.34 -11.33
C PHE A 82 -5.14 12.01 -11.85
N GLN A 83 -6.02 11.37 -11.11
CA GLN A 83 -6.69 10.13 -11.48
C GLN A 83 -7.40 10.21 -12.85
N SER A 84 -7.98 11.35 -13.20
CA SER A 84 -8.64 11.60 -14.49
C SER A 84 -7.68 12.01 -15.60
N TYR A 85 -6.36 11.96 -15.36
CA TYR A 85 -5.28 12.47 -16.23
C TYR A 85 -5.31 13.99 -16.47
N ALA A 86 -6.46 14.64 -16.41
CA ALA A 86 -6.68 16.08 -16.58
C ALA A 86 -5.96 16.67 -17.82
N LEU A 87 -5.96 15.94 -18.95
CA LEU A 87 -5.40 16.42 -20.20
C LEU A 87 -6.29 17.49 -20.82
N TYR A 88 -5.65 18.46 -21.50
CA TYR A 88 -6.37 19.47 -22.29
C TYR A 88 -6.87 18.82 -23.59
N PRO A 89 -8.19 18.60 -23.76
CA PRO A 89 -8.69 17.75 -24.85
C PRO A 89 -8.58 18.37 -26.24
N HIS A 90 -8.44 19.70 -26.32
CA HIS A 90 -8.29 20.46 -27.55
C HIS A 90 -6.85 20.62 -28.01
N LEU A 91 -5.87 20.40 -27.13
CA LEU A 91 -4.44 20.47 -27.40
C LEU A 91 -3.91 19.12 -27.91
N SER A 92 -2.86 19.17 -28.74
CA SER A 92 -2.09 17.99 -29.14
C SER A 92 -1.33 17.39 -27.95
N VAL A 93 -0.70 16.22 -28.12
CA VAL A 93 0.24 15.67 -27.12
C VAL A 93 1.41 16.63 -26.92
N TYR A 94 1.98 17.15 -28.00
CA TYR A 94 3.04 18.15 -27.95
C TYR A 94 2.63 19.36 -27.09
N ASP A 95 1.50 19.98 -27.43
CA ASP A 95 0.99 21.15 -26.72
C ASP A 95 0.64 20.83 -25.25
N ASN A 96 0.10 19.64 -24.97
CA ASN A 96 -0.14 19.23 -23.59
C ASN A 96 1.16 19.17 -22.78
N LEU A 97 2.24 18.65 -23.36
CA LEU A 97 3.56 18.61 -22.71
C LEU A 97 4.16 20.01 -22.56
N ALA A 98 4.13 20.82 -23.63
CA ALA A 98 4.70 22.16 -23.68
C ALA A 98 4.00 23.17 -22.77
N PHE A 99 2.67 23.03 -22.55
CA PHE A 99 1.81 24.04 -21.99
C PHE A 99 2.34 24.69 -20.69
N GLY A 100 2.86 23.87 -19.77
CA GLY A 100 3.39 24.39 -18.51
C GLY A 100 4.65 25.23 -18.66
N LEU A 101 5.50 24.90 -19.62
CA LEU A 101 6.72 25.65 -19.94
C LEU A 101 6.41 26.96 -20.68
N THR A 102 5.45 26.90 -21.60
CA THR A 102 4.94 28.10 -22.32
C THR A 102 4.40 29.14 -21.35
N LEU A 103 3.59 28.72 -20.37
CA LEU A 103 3.09 29.63 -19.34
C LEU A 103 4.19 30.23 -18.44
N GLN A 104 5.34 29.57 -18.34
CA GLN A 104 6.51 30.07 -17.61
C GLN A 104 7.38 30.99 -18.47
N GLY A 105 7.08 31.17 -19.75
CA GLY A 105 7.86 31.98 -20.67
C GLY A 105 9.22 31.39 -21.05
N VAL A 106 9.33 30.05 -21.05
CA VAL A 106 10.54 29.34 -21.51
C VAL A 106 10.67 29.49 -23.04
N ASP A 107 11.89 29.64 -23.53
CA ASP A 107 12.17 29.79 -24.95
C ASP A 107 11.69 28.57 -25.77
N GLU A 108 11.17 28.80 -26.98
CA GLU A 108 10.58 27.77 -27.85
C GLU A 108 11.56 26.63 -28.17
N ASP A 109 12.82 26.96 -28.46
CA ASP A 109 13.86 25.95 -28.74
C ASP A 109 14.10 25.01 -27.56
N VAL A 110 14.06 25.56 -26.30
CA VAL A 110 14.20 24.79 -25.08
C VAL A 110 12.95 23.94 -24.79
N ILE A 111 11.78 24.47 -25.12
CA ILE A 111 10.51 23.71 -25.00
C ILE A 111 10.54 22.53 -25.95
N GLU A 112 10.92 22.75 -27.22
CA GLU A 112 11.00 21.70 -28.24
C GLU A 112 11.95 20.59 -27.81
N GLU A 113 13.18 20.93 -27.40
CA GLU A 113 14.17 19.97 -26.89
C GLU A 113 13.59 19.11 -25.73
N ARG A 114 12.97 19.77 -24.74
CA ARG A 114 12.40 19.07 -23.57
C ARG A 114 11.20 18.21 -23.93
N VAL A 115 10.34 18.64 -24.84
CA VAL A 115 9.18 17.86 -25.31
C VAL A 115 9.64 16.60 -26.00
N TYR A 116 10.58 16.70 -26.94
CA TYR A 116 11.10 15.52 -27.65
C TYR A 116 11.86 14.58 -26.72
N ALA A 117 12.67 15.10 -25.80
CA ALA A 117 13.36 14.28 -24.80
C ALA A 117 12.35 13.52 -23.91
N THR A 118 11.31 14.20 -23.41
CA THR A 118 10.26 13.60 -22.58
C THR A 118 9.44 12.59 -23.37
N ALA A 119 9.06 12.93 -24.61
CA ALA A 119 8.32 12.03 -25.49
C ALA A 119 9.11 10.75 -25.82
N LYS A 120 10.42 10.85 -25.98
CA LYS A 120 11.31 9.70 -26.21
C LYS A 120 11.34 8.76 -25.00
N ILE A 121 11.48 9.30 -23.77
CA ILE A 121 11.45 8.51 -22.51
C ILE A 121 10.12 7.76 -22.38
N LEU A 122 9.01 8.40 -22.73
CA LEU A 122 7.65 7.86 -22.55
C LEU A 122 7.12 7.08 -23.77
N GLY A 123 7.91 6.94 -24.84
CA GLY A 123 7.47 6.28 -26.08
C GLY A 123 6.29 7.00 -26.76
N LEU A 124 6.27 8.34 -26.71
CA LEU A 124 5.20 9.18 -27.25
C LEU A 124 5.58 9.92 -28.54
N THR A 125 6.79 9.73 -29.06
CA THR A 125 7.32 10.48 -30.22
C THR A 125 6.39 10.42 -31.43
N ASP A 126 5.83 9.25 -31.76
CA ASP A 126 4.94 9.05 -32.91
C ASP A 126 3.50 9.55 -32.67
N TYR A 127 3.23 10.10 -31.49
CA TYR A 127 1.91 10.54 -31.05
C TYR A 127 1.83 12.05 -30.81
N LEU A 128 2.93 12.80 -30.98
CA LEU A 128 3.03 14.22 -30.61
C LEU A 128 1.95 15.09 -31.25
N ASP A 129 1.56 14.82 -32.48
CA ASP A 129 0.53 15.58 -33.20
C ASP A 129 -0.91 15.13 -32.88
N ARG A 130 -1.07 14.04 -32.15
CA ARG A 130 -2.40 13.50 -31.83
C ARG A 130 -3.04 14.24 -30.68
N LYS A 131 -4.38 14.28 -30.69
CA LYS A 131 -5.19 14.79 -29.58
C LYS A 131 -5.54 13.65 -28.61
N PRO A 132 -5.83 13.95 -27.30
CA PRO A 132 -6.13 12.95 -26.28
C PRO A 132 -7.22 11.94 -26.65
N ARG A 133 -8.23 12.35 -27.45
CA ARG A 133 -9.32 11.48 -27.92
C ARG A 133 -8.84 10.34 -28.85
N ALA A 134 -7.68 10.52 -29.51
CA ALA A 134 -7.08 9.54 -30.43
C ALA A 134 -6.03 8.64 -29.76
N LEU A 135 -5.94 8.67 -28.41
CA LEU A 135 -4.98 7.92 -27.62
C LEU A 135 -5.67 6.81 -26.80
N SER A 136 -4.94 5.70 -26.58
CA SER A 136 -5.33 4.67 -25.60
C SER A 136 -5.26 5.21 -24.16
N GLY A 137 -5.84 4.47 -23.19
CA GLY A 137 -5.74 4.82 -21.77
C GLY A 137 -4.31 5.00 -21.28
N GLY A 138 -3.44 4.02 -21.58
CA GLY A 138 -2.01 4.09 -21.22
C GLY A 138 -1.26 5.24 -21.89
N GLN A 139 -1.57 5.56 -23.16
CA GLN A 139 -0.98 6.72 -23.82
C GLN A 139 -1.41 8.04 -23.18
N ARG A 140 -2.70 8.20 -22.85
CA ARG A 140 -3.17 9.39 -22.12
C ARG A 140 -2.46 9.56 -20.78
N GLN A 141 -2.27 8.45 -20.06
CA GLN A 141 -1.56 8.49 -18.79
C GLN A 141 -0.09 8.90 -18.98
N ARG A 142 0.64 8.34 -19.95
CA ARG A 142 2.00 8.74 -20.25
C ARG A 142 2.10 10.23 -20.55
N VAL A 143 1.13 10.80 -21.26
CA VAL A 143 1.07 12.26 -21.49
C VAL A 143 0.88 13.02 -20.18
N ALA A 144 0.02 12.54 -19.26
CA ALA A 144 -0.18 13.17 -17.96
C ALA A 144 1.07 13.12 -17.08
N VAL A 145 1.78 11.98 -17.06
CA VAL A 145 3.07 11.82 -16.38
C VAL A 145 4.12 12.72 -17.03
N GLY A 146 4.18 12.78 -18.36
CA GLY A 146 5.09 13.65 -19.12
C GLY A 146 4.94 15.13 -18.79
N ARG A 147 3.71 15.60 -18.60
CA ARG A 147 3.41 16.98 -18.15
C ARG A 147 4.02 17.29 -16.76
N ALA A 148 4.11 16.28 -15.91
CA ALA A 148 4.73 16.45 -14.60
C ALA A 148 6.26 16.48 -14.72
N ILE A 149 6.84 15.53 -15.47
CA ILE A 149 8.30 15.35 -15.62
C ILE A 149 8.96 16.54 -16.30
N ILE A 150 8.36 17.04 -17.39
CA ILE A 150 8.95 18.10 -18.23
C ILE A 150 9.26 19.38 -17.44
N ARG A 151 8.55 19.61 -16.33
CA ARG A 151 8.71 20.77 -15.45
C ARG A 151 9.98 20.70 -14.59
N LYS A 152 10.62 19.53 -14.46
CA LYS A 152 11.81 19.31 -13.61
C LYS A 152 11.62 19.82 -12.19
N VAL A 153 10.47 19.49 -11.57
CA VAL A 153 10.15 19.87 -10.19
C VAL A 153 10.82 18.95 -9.17
N GLY A 154 10.98 19.42 -7.93
CA GLY A 154 11.55 18.62 -6.84
C GLY A 154 10.61 17.56 -6.28
N VAL A 155 9.28 17.74 -6.45
CA VAL A 155 8.26 16.84 -5.89
C VAL A 155 7.23 16.44 -6.93
N PHE A 156 7.02 15.13 -7.10
CA PHE A 156 5.93 14.55 -7.88
C PHE A 156 4.85 14.00 -6.98
N LEU A 157 3.61 14.39 -7.26
CA LEU A 157 2.41 13.93 -6.57
C LEU A 157 1.53 13.15 -7.56
N MET A 158 1.14 11.93 -7.23
CA MET A 158 0.35 11.07 -8.11
C MET A 158 -0.88 10.53 -7.37
N ASP A 159 -2.07 10.94 -7.78
CA ASP A 159 -3.35 10.54 -7.18
C ASP A 159 -3.99 9.42 -8.00
N GLU A 160 -3.80 8.17 -7.59
CA GLU A 160 -4.30 6.93 -8.23
C GLU A 160 -4.08 6.89 -9.76
N PRO A 161 -2.86 7.12 -10.25
CA PRO A 161 -2.66 7.32 -11.69
C PRO A 161 -2.93 6.07 -12.52
N LEU A 162 -2.87 4.84 -11.95
CA LEU A 162 -3.04 3.58 -12.67
C LEU A 162 -4.46 3.00 -12.59
N SER A 163 -5.37 3.60 -11.83
CA SER A 163 -6.70 3.04 -11.53
C SER A 163 -7.56 2.77 -12.77
N ASN A 164 -7.38 3.54 -13.84
CA ASN A 164 -8.17 3.44 -15.09
C ASN A 164 -7.53 2.56 -16.17
N LEU A 165 -6.49 1.77 -15.85
CA LEU A 165 -5.79 0.88 -16.78
C LEU A 165 -6.15 -0.59 -16.54
N ASP A 166 -6.06 -1.38 -17.60
CA ASP A 166 -6.11 -2.83 -17.50
C ASP A 166 -4.86 -3.42 -16.82
N ALA A 167 -4.94 -4.68 -16.36
CA ALA A 167 -3.88 -5.34 -15.59
C ALA A 167 -2.52 -5.35 -16.33
N LYS A 168 -2.50 -5.62 -17.64
CA LYS A 168 -1.28 -5.66 -18.44
C LYS A 168 -0.63 -4.27 -18.55
N GLN A 169 -1.45 -3.25 -18.78
CA GLN A 169 -0.97 -1.87 -18.84
C GLN A 169 -0.45 -1.40 -17.47
N ARG A 170 -1.10 -1.78 -16.35
CA ARG A 170 -0.60 -1.44 -15.00
C ARG A 170 0.80 -1.98 -14.75
N VAL A 171 1.08 -3.25 -15.12
CA VAL A 171 2.43 -3.84 -14.96
C VAL A 171 3.48 -3.02 -15.70
N THR A 172 3.22 -2.69 -16.98
CA THR A 172 4.14 -1.89 -17.79
C THR A 172 4.36 -0.49 -17.19
N MET A 173 3.26 0.18 -16.81
CA MET A 173 3.32 1.56 -16.28
C MET A 173 4.00 1.65 -14.91
N ARG A 174 3.85 0.66 -14.02
CA ARG A 174 4.60 0.60 -12.76
C ARG A 174 6.10 0.62 -13.02
N SER A 175 6.56 -0.21 -13.94
CA SER A 175 7.98 -0.28 -14.34
C SER A 175 8.48 1.06 -14.89
N GLU A 176 7.69 1.70 -15.75
CA GLU A 176 8.02 3.00 -16.34
C GLU A 176 8.07 4.11 -15.28
N ILE A 177 7.09 4.19 -14.37
CA ILE A 177 7.09 5.18 -13.29
C ILE A 177 8.31 5.00 -12.37
N THR A 178 8.64 3.75 -12.03
CA THR A 178 9.83 3.44 -11.22
C THR A 178 11.11 3.86 -11.93
N GLN A 179 11.23 3.62 -13.24
CA GLN A 179 12.38 4.05 -14.03
C GLN A 179 12.49 5.57 -14.09
N ILE A 180 11.38 6.28 -14.34
CA ILE A 180 11.31 7.74 -14.35
C ILE A 180 11.76 8.32 -13.00
N HIS A 181 11.28 7.75 -11.90
CA HIS A 181 11.70 8.17 -10.56
C HIS A 181 13.23 8.03 -10.38
N ARG A 182 13.81 6.89 -10.78
CA ARG A 182 15.27 6.66 -10.72
C ARG A 182 16.08 7.65 -11.56
N GLU A 183 15.57 8.02 -12.72
CA GLU A 183 16.23 8.98 -13.62
C GLU A 183 16.12 10.42 -13.13
N THR A 184 14.94 10.81 -12.62
CA THR A 184 14.69 12.20 -12.18
C THR A 184 15.18 12.47 -10.77
N LYS A 185 15.24 11.44 -9.91
CA LYS A 185 15.52 11.52 -8.47
C LYS A 185 14.63 12.54 -7.75
N ALA A 186 13.44 12.78 -8.28
CA ALA A 186 12.46 13.66 -7.66
C ALA A 186 11.76 12.93 -6.49
N THR A 187 11.52 13.63 -5.40
CA THR A 187 10.71 13.10 -4.30
C THR A 187 9.31 12.79 -4.81
N THR A 188 8.85 11.55 -4.68
CA THR A 188 7.58 11.11 -5.23
C THR A 188 6.62 10.69 -4.13
N ILE A 189 5.41 11.24 -4.13
CA ILE A 189 4.31 10.80 -3.25
C ILE A 189 3.22 10.23 -4.15
N TYR A 190 2.94 8.96 -3.97
CA TYR A 190 2.03 8.17 -4.80
C TYR A 190 0.87 7.68 -3.95
N VAL A 191 -0.36 7.90 -4.39
CA VAL A 191 -1.57 7.39 -3.75
C VAL A 191 -2.12 6.22 -4.56
N THR A 192 -2.41 5.13 -3.89
CA THR A 192 -3.09 3.97 -4.51
C THR A 192 -3.95 3.22 -3.48
N HIS A 193 -4.84 2.39 -3.98
CA HIS A 193 -5.53 1.35 -3.21
C HIS A 193 -5.00 -0.05 -3.57
N ASP A 194 -4.11 -0.16 -4.57
CA ASP A 194 -3.49 -1.41 -5.03
C ASP A 194 -2.23 -1.71 -4.20
N GLN A 195 -2.26 -2.82 -3.47
CA GLN A 195 -1.14 -3.23 -2.63
C GLN A 195 0.09 -3.62 -3.44
N THR A 196 -0.11 -4.21 -4.63
CA THR A 196 0.99 -4.61 -5.50
C THR A 196 1.77 -3.40 -5.98
N GLU A 197 1.08 -2.29 -6.30
CA GLU A 197 1.74 -1.02 -6.63
C GLU A 197 2.58 -0.52 -5.46
N ALA A 198 2.00 -0.48 -4.25
CA ALA A 198 2.70 -0.04 -3.06
C ALA A 198 3.94 -0.90 -2.76
N MET A 199 3.77 -2.23 -2.75
CA MET A 199 4.85 -3.18 -2.42
C MET A 199 5.99 -3.20 -3.43
N THR A 200 5.73 -2.87 -4.71
CA THR A 200 6.74 -2.97 -5.78
C THR A 200 7.46 -1.67 -6.09
N MET A 201 6.87 -0.52 -5.76
CA MET A 201 7.41 0.78 -6.17
C MET A 201 7.95 1.62 -5.00
N ALA A 202 7.48 1.39 -3.77
CA ALA A 202 7.79 2.25 -2.65
C ALA A 202 9.15 1.97 -2.00
N ASP A 203 9.86 3.04 -1.60
CA ASP A 203 10.91 2.95 -0.59
C ASP A 203 10.27 2.78 0.80
N ARG A 204 9.25 3.59 1.10
CA ARG A 204 8.38 3.42 2.28
C ARG A 204 6.90 3.58 1.92
N ILE A 205 6.09 2.85 2.64
CA ILE A 205 4.63 2.87 2.53
C ILE A 205 4.05 3.48 3.80
N VAL A 206 3.06 4.35 3.64
CA VAL A 206 2.23 4.89 4.73
C VAL A 206 0.88 4.20 4.65
N VAL A 207 0.61 3.30 5.59
CA VAL A 207 -0.70 2.62 5.70
C VAL A 207 -1.64 3.51 6.49
N MET A 208 -2.78 3.88 5.89
CA MET A 208 -3.77 4.76 6.48
C MET A 208 -5.11 4.06 6.70
N LYS A 209 -5.77 4.37 7.83
CA LYS A 209 -7.14 3.95 8.14
C LYS A 209 -7.86 5.08 8.88
N ASP A 210 -9.08 5.42 8.46
CA ASP A 210 -9.97 6.38 9.13
C ASP A 210 -9.29 7.73 9.46
N GLY A 211 -8.45 8.22 8.55
CA GLY A 211 -7.71 9.48 8.71
C GLY A 211 -6.41 9.38 9.52
N TYR A 212 -6.08 8.24 10.09
CA TYR A 212 -4.87 8.02 10.88
C TYR A 212 -3.82 7.21 10.15
N ILE A 213 -2.54 7.52 10.39
CA ILE A 213 -1.43 6.63 10.05
C ILE A 213 -1.49 5.41 10.98
N GLN A 214 -1.51 4.22 10.39
CA GLN A 214 -1.43 2.96 11.13
C GLN A 214 0.01 2.48 11.28
N GLN A 215 0.80 2.56 10.20
CA GLN A 215 2.21 2.22 10.19
C GLN A 215 2.90 2.89 9.01
N VAL A 216 4.15 3.28 9.20
CA VAL A 216 5.07 3.72 8.14
C VAL A 216 6.27 2.79 8.17
N GLY A 217 6.68 2.27 7.01
CA GLY A 217 7.84 1.40 6.91
C GLY A 217 8.12 0.96 5.48
N SER A 218 9.22 0.27 5.27
CA SER A 218 9.52 -0.40 4.01
C SER A 218 8.47 -1.48 3.69
N PRO A 219 8.29 -1.89 2.43
CA PRO A 219 7.43 -3.02 2.07
C PRO A 219 7.70 -4.26 2.91
N TYR A 220 8.97 -4.57 3.15
CA TYR A 220 9.40 -5.71 3.97
C TYR A 220 8.91 -5.59 5.42
N GLU A 221 9.10 -4.43 6.06
CA GLU A 221 8.68 -4.20 7.45
C GLU A 221 7.17 -4.32 7.62
N LEU A 222 6.38 -3.75 6.71
CA LEU A 222 4.92 -3.83 6.78
C LEU A 222 4.40 -5.25 6.63
N TYR A 223 5.05 -6.05 5.78
CA TYR A 223 4.65 -7.44 5.51
C TYR A 223 5.04 -8.38 6.65
N PHE A 224 6.29 -8.31 7.11
CA PHE A 224 6.84 -9.25 8.10
C PHE A 224 6.74 -8.76 9.56
N ASN A 225 6.59 -7.45 9.79
CA ASN A 225 6.51 -6.86 11.12
C ASN A 225 5.32 -5.88 11.24
N PRO A 226 4.07 -6.32 10.95
CA PRO A 226 2.90 -5.48 11.11
C PRO A 226 2.70 -5.12 12.60
N VAL A 227 2.37 -3.86 12.89
CA VAL A 227 2.20 -3.38 14.26
C VAL A 227 0.82 -3.71 14.86
N ASN A 228 -0.17 -3.99 14.00
CA ASN A 228 -1.54 -4.32 14.42
C ASN A 228 -2.23 -5.23 13.39
N MET A 229 -3.41 -5.74 13.77
CA MET A 229 -4.22 -6.62 12.92
C MET A 229 -4.64 -5.95 11.61
N PHE A 230 -4.92 -4.64 11.64
CA PHE A 230 -5.32 -3.94 10.43
C PHE A 230 -4.21 -3.97 9.38
N VAL A 231 -2.98 -3.61 9.73
CA VAL A 231 -1.84 -3.65 8.81
C VAL A 231 -1.56 -5.08 8.33
N ALA A 232 -1.61 -6.05 9.25
CA ALA A 232 -1.39 -7.46 8.95
C ALA A 232 -2.41 -8.03 7.93
N GLY A 233 -3.68 -7.65 8.09
CA GLY A 233 -4.76 -8.09 7.20
C GLY A 233 -4.90 -7.23 5.94
N PHE A 234 -4.43 -5.97 5.98
CA PHE A 234 -4.47 -5.11 4.81
C PHE A 234 -3.32 -5.37 3.85
N ILE A 235 -2.13 -5.73 4.34
CA ILE A 235 -0.94 -5.99 3.51
C ILE A 235 -0.80 -7.50 3.26
N GLY A 236 -0.94 -7.89 1.99
CA GLY A 236 -0.85 -9.28 1.50
C GLY A 236 -2.11 -9.72 0.77
N GLU A 237 -1.94 -10.55 -0.27
CA GLU A 237 -3.02 -11.10 -1.09
C GLU A 237 -2.77 -12.60 -1.33
N PRO A 238 -3.61 -13.46 -0.76
CA PRO A 238 -4.71 -13.20 0.18
C PRO A 238 -4.26 -12.55 1.51
N PRO A 239 -5.21 -11.92 2.27
CA PRO A 239 -4.88 -11.32 3.57
C PRO A 239 -4.43 -12.36 4.61
N MET A 240 -3.80 -11.90 5.69
CA MET A 240 -3.44 -12.75 6.83
C MET A 240 -4.71 -13.42 7.41
N ASN A 241 -4.63 -14.70 7.71
CA ASN A 241 -5.68 -15.41 8.44
C ASN A 241 -5.66 -15.01 9.92
N PHE A 242 -6.84 -14.86 10.51
CA PHE A 242 -7.01 -14.54 11.94
C PHE A 242 -7.94 -15.53 12.60
N MET A 243 -7.52 -16.09 13.73
CA MET A 243 -8.30 -17.03 14.51
C MET A 243 -8.30 -16.58 15.99
N ARG A 244 -9.48 -16.48 16.59
CA ARG A 244 -9.64 -16.07 17.99
C ARG A 244 -9.48 -17.24 18.92
N GLY A 245 -8.91 -17.00 20.11
CA GLY A 245 -8.75 -18.04 21.11
C GLY A 245 -8.61 -17.47 22.52
N ILE A 246 -8.57 -18.38 23.51
CA ILE A 246 -8.34 -18.06 24.91
C ILE A 246 -7.08 -18.79 25.36
N VAL A 247 -6.22 -18.08 26.09
CA VAL A 247 -4.98 -18.66 26.66
C VAL A 247 -5.32 -19.49 27.88
N ASP A 248 -4.95 -20.78 27.85
CA ASP A 248 -5.13 -21.72 28.96
C ASP A 248 -3.84 -22.54 29.15
N GLY A 249 -3.16 -22.32 30.26
CA GLY A 249 -1.81 -22.84 30.48
C GLY A 249 -0.84 -22.32 29.42
N ASN A 250 -0.08 -23.22 28.79
CA ASN A 250 0.85 -22.88 27.71
C ASN A 250 0.20 -22.95 26.32
N THR A 251 -1.11 -23.01 26.23
CA THR A 251 -1.80 -23.19 24.95
C THR A 251 -2.78 -22.04 24.66
N LEU A 252 -2.95 -21.77 23.37
CA LEU A 252 -4.06 -20.97 22.85
C LEU A 252 -5.12 -21.95 22.35
N LYS A 253 -6.27 -21.98 23.02
CA LYS A 253 -7.45 -22.73 22.57
C LYS A 253 -8.22 -21.85 21.61
N VAL A 254 -8.09 -22.13 20.32
CA VAL A 254 -8.79 -21.42 19.26
C VAL A 254 -10.26 -21.83 19.27
N SER A 255 -11.15 -20.84 19.27
CA SER A 255 -12.60 -21.03 19.26
C SER A 255 -13.28 -19.78 18.73
N GLU A 256 -13.99 -19.88 17.61
CA GLU A 256 -14.73 -18.75 17.05
C GLU A 256 -16.04 -18.50 17.82
N ASN A 257 -16.74 -19.56 18.24
CA ASN A 257 -18.01 -19.46 18.96
C ASN A 257 -17.87 -19.45 20.50
N GLY A 258 -16.65 -19.69 21.02
CA GLY A 258 -16.34 -19.75 22.45
C GLY A 258 -16.83 -21.02 23.16
N MET A 259 -17.38 -21.99 22.45
CA MET A 259 -17.89 -23.28 22.99
C MET A 259 -17.02 -24.45 22.52
N ASP A 260 -16.82 -24.56 21.20
CA ASP A 260 -16.06 -25.65 20.62
C ASP A 260 -14.60 -25.23 20.42
N ILE A 261 -13.67 -26.14 20.66
CA ILE A 261 -12.25 -25.89 20.40
C ILE A 261 -11.95 -26.30 18.95
N ASP A 262 -11.70 -25.32 18.10
CA ASP A 262 -11.40 -25.49 16.67
C ASP A 262 -9.95 -25.97 16.45
N ALA A 263 -9.01 -25.44 17.26
CA ALA A 263 -7.61 -25.84 17.24
C ALA A 263 -6.91 -25.51 18.57
N VAL A 264 -5.78 -26.17 18.82
CA VAL A 264 -4.92 -25.91 20.00
C VAL A 264 -3.49 -25.60 19.53
N VAL A 265 -2.99 -24.43 19.92
CA VAL A 265 -1.65 -23.95 19.55
C VAL A 265 -0.78 -23.87 20.80
N ASP A 266 0.39 -24.53 20.78
CA ASP A 266 1.37 -24.40 21.87
C ASP A 266 2.06 -23.02 21.79
N LEU A 267 1.93 -22.24 22.84
CA LEU A 267 2.51 -20.90 22.94
C LEU A 267 3.95 -20.89 23.46
N ALA A 268 4.42 -21.97 24.08
CA ALA A 268 5.74 -22.02 24.68
C ALA A 268 6.90 -21.80 23.66
N PRO A 269 6.83 -22.30 22.40
CA PRO A 269 7.82 -21.97 21.38
C PRO A 269 7.74 -20.53 20.86
N VAL A 270 6.58 -19.87 21.01
CA VAL A 270 6.26 -18.59 20.37
C VAL A 270 6.37 -17.41 21.33
N LEU A 271 5.94 -17.58 22.58
CA LEU A 271 5.91 -16.51 23.59
C LEU A 271 6.87 -16.79 24.76
N SER A 272 7.29 -15.72 25.45
CA SER A 272 7.97 -15.85 26.74
C SER A 272 6.99 -16.33 27.83
N ALA A 273 7.50 -16.98 28.88
CA ALA A 273 6.68 -17.43 30.02
C ALA A 273 5.92 -16.27 30.68
N GLU A 274 6.55 -15.10 30.78
CA GLU A 274 5.95 -13.89 31.35
C GLU A 274 4.73 -13.41 30.56
N LEU A 275 4.82 -13.41 29.21
CA LEU A 275 3.70 -13.04 28.36
C LEU A 275 2.57 -14.08 28.42
N ILE A 276 2.89 -15.37 28.48
CA ILE A 276 1.90 -16.43 28.66
C ILE A 276 1.16 -16.22 29.97
N GLU A 277 1.84 -15.94 31.07
CA GLU A 277 1.23 -15.68 32.39
C GLU A 277 0.37 -14.41 32.36
N GLN A 278 0.86 -13.34 31.72
CA GLN A 278 0.10 -12.07 31.56
C GLN A 278 -1.23 -12.25 30.84
N TYR A 279 -1.28 -13.18 29.89
CA TYR A 279 -2.46 -13.44 29.07
C TYR A 279 -3.34 -14.61 29.53
N GLN A 280 -3.03 -15.25 30.70
CA GLN A 280 -3.84 -16.34 31.23
C GLN A 280 -5.33 -15.96 31.34
N GLY A 281 -6.20 -16.80 30.77
CA GLY A 281 -7.66 -16.60 30.73
C GLY A 281 -8.12 -15.45 29.82
N LYS A 282 -7.22 -14.73 29.15
CA LYS A 282 -7.56 -13.64 28.24
C LYS A 282 -7.70 -14.13 26.79
N LYS A 283 -8.48 -13.37 26.02
CA LYS A 283 -8.60 -13.58 24.57
C LYS A 283 -7.36 -13.07 23.85
N MET A 284 -6.94 -13.82 22.83
CA MET A 284 -5.85 -13.52 21.93
C MET A 284 -6.23 -13.89 20.52
N VAL A 285 -5.61 -13.27 19.52
CA VAL A 285 -5.83 -13.60 18.11
C VAL A 285 -4.55 -14.17 17.54
N LEU A 286 -4.66 -15.39 17.00
CA LEU A 286 -3.63 -16.03 16.19
C LEU A 286 -3.69 -15.47 14.76
N GLY A 287 -2.55 -15.07 14.21
CA GLY A 287 -2.40 -14.70 12.81
C GLY A 287 -1.38 -15.58 12.10
N PHE A 288 -1.66 -15.95 10.86
CA PHE A 288 -0.68 -16.58 9.97
C PHE A 288 -0.97 -16.23 8.51
N ARG A 289 0.09 -16.14 7.71
CA ARG A 289 -0.07 -15.83 6.28
C ARG A 289 -0.43 -17.07 5.48
N PRO A 290 -1.28 -16.95 4.44
CA PRO A 290 -1.69 -18.07 3.60
C PRO A 290 -0.55 -18.91 3.02
N GLU A 291 0.54 -18.25 2.61
CA GLU A 291 1.74 -18.87 2.03
C GLU A 291 2.76 -19.36 3.05
N SER A 292 2.58 -19.06 4.34
CA SER A 292 3.53 -19.43 5.41
C SER A 292 3.21 -20.77 6.05
N ILE A 293 2.55 -21.66 5.34
CA ILE A 293 2.22 -23.00 5.81
C ILE A 293 3.07 -24.07 5.10
N SER A 294 3.06 -25.28 5.65
CA SER A 294 3.63 -26.47 5.02
C SER A 294 2.63 -27.62 5.08
N LEU A 295 2.56 -28.46 4.06
CA LEU A 295 1.76 -29.68 4.07
C LEU A 295 2.52 -30.88 4.72
N ALA A 296 3.82 -30.70 5.00
CA ALA A 296 4.64 -31.68 5.70
C ALA A 296 5.20 -31.12 7.00
N ASP A 297 5.30 -31.95 8.02
CA ASP A 297 5.94 -31.57 9.30
C ASP A 297 7.47 -31.43 9.10
N GLN A 298 7.94 -30.20 9.28
CA GLN A 298 9.37 -29.87 9.17
C GLN A 298 10.06 -29.74 10.55
N GLY A 299 9.33 -30.06 11.63
CA GLY A 299 9.77 -29.80 13.00
C GLY A 299 9.62 -28.32 13.41
N GLY A 300 9.27 -28.08 14.67
CA GLY A 300 9.05 -26.71 15.17
C GLY A 300 7.84 -26.01 14.54
N CYS A 301 6.83 -26.79 14.20
CA CYS A 301 5.61 -26.32 13.56
C CYS A 301 4.39 -26.65 14.44
N THR A 302 3.35 -25.85 14.30
CA THR A 302 2.03 -26.09 14.92
C THR A 302 1.15 -26.82 13.90
N PRO A 303 0.69 -28.06 14.18
CA PRO A 303 -0.22 -28.80 13.31
C PRO A 303 -1.66 -28.27 13.45
N ILE A 304 -2.34 -28.15 12.33
CA ILE A 304 -3.77 -27.77 12.24
C ILE A 304 -4.47 -28.77 11.33
N THR A 305 -5.62 -29.24 11.73
CA THR A 305 -6.53 -30.08 10.90
C THR A 305 -7.70 -29.22 10.46
N CYS A 306 -8.13 -29.37 9.22
CA CYS A 306 -9.21 -28.58 8.61
C CYS A 306 -9.92 -29.37 7.54
N ASP A 307 -11.12 -28.92 7.17
CA ASP A 307 -11.88 -29.44 6.03
C ASP A 307 -11.72 -28.50 4.84
N VAL A 308 -11.42 -29.03 3.66
CA VAL A 308 -11.27 -28.30 2.42
C VAL A 308 -12.65 -27.98 1.83
N GLU A 309 -12.99 -26.67 1.79
CA GLU A 309 -14.29 -26.19 1.26
C GLU A 309 -14.22 -25.93 -0.25
N LEU A 310 -13.15 -25.26 -0.72
CA LEU A 310 -13.00 -24.84 -2.12
C LEU A 310 -11.53 -24.72 -2.50
N THR A 311 -11.20 -24.96 -3.76
CA THR A 311 -9.87 -24.71 -4.32
C THR A 311 -9.97 -23.82 -5.55
N GLU A 312 -9.09 -22.81 -5.66
CA GLU A 312 -9.00 -21.89 -6.80
C GLU A 312 -7.58 -21.90 -7.38
N LEU A 313 -7.40 -22.51 -8.55
CA LEU A 313 -6.12 -22.50 -9.26
C LEU A 313 -5.91 -21.14 -9.94
N LEU A 314 -4.85 -20.44 -9.53
CA LEU A 314 -4.48 -19.13 -10.08
C LEU A 314 -3.34 -19.17 -11.10
N GLY A 315 -2.83 -20.36 -11.38
CA GLY A 315 -1.76 -20.63 -12.35
C GLY A 315 -0.45 -20.99 -11.67
N ASP A 316 0.19 -20.07 -10.95
CA ASP A 316 1.44 -20.28 -10.22
C ASP A 316 1.24 -20.80 -8.79
N ASN A 317 0.03 -20.70 -8.28
CA ASN A 317 -0.38 -21.18 -6.96
C ASN A 317 -1.88 -21.52 -6.94
N THR A 318 -2.32 -22.22 -5.87
CA THR A 318 -3.73 -22.52 -5.60
C THR A 318 -4.11 -21.93 -4.24
N ASN A 319 -5.19 -21.17 -4.20
CA ASN A 319 -5.85 -20.79 -2.95
C ASN A 319 -6.77 -21.94 -2.52
N VAL A 320 -6.58 -22.43 -1.31
CA VAL A 320 -7.38 -23.47 -0.68
C VAL A 320 -8.17 -22.84 0.46
N TYR A 321 -9.49 -22.77 0.31
CA TYR A 321 -10.39 -22.29 1.35
C TYR A 321 -10.73 -23.42 2.29
N VAL A 322 -10.49 -23.25 3.57
CA VAL A 322 -10.63 -24.30 4.57
C VAL A 322 -11.47 -23.85 5.76
N ASN A 323 -12.16 -24.82 6.37
CA ASN A 323 -12.83 -24.67 7.66
C ASN A 323 -12.01 -25.35 8.74
N ILE A 324 -11.57 -24.59 9.72
CA ILE A 324 -10.87 -25.06 10.92
C ILE A 324 -11.90 -24.98 12.06
N GLY A 325 -12.68 -26.07 12.25
CA GLY A 325 -13.89 -26.02 13.05
C GLY A 325 -14.86 -24.95 12.53
N ASN A 326 -15.15 -23.94 13.35
CA ASN A 326 -16.02 -22.82 12.97
C ASN A 326 -15.25 -21.62 12.37
N SER A 327 -13.93 -21.68 12.33
CA SER A 327 -13.08 -20.62 11.79
C SER A 327 -12.78 -20.88 10.31
N LYS A 328 -12.84 -19.83 9.48
CA LYS A 328 -12.44 -19.90 8.06
C LYS A 328 -11.02 -19.41 7.86
N ALA A 329 -10.29 -20.09 6.97
CA ALA A 329 -8.95 -19.67 6.56
C ALA A 329 -8.71 -19.91 5.07
N VAL A 330 -7.71 -19.22 4.51
CA VAL A 330 -7.21 -19.44 3.15
C VAL A 330 -5.76 -19.91 3.25
N LEU A 331 -5.44 -21.02 2.61
CA LEU A 331 -4.06 -21.49 2.48
C LEU A 331 -3.61 -21.26 1.04
N LYS A 332 -2.33 -21.01 0.84
CA LYS A 332 -1.73 -20.86 -0.48
C LYS A 332 -0.72 -21.98 -0.68
N VAL A 333 -0.98 -22.85 -1.64
CA VAL A 333 -0.17 -24.04 -1.89
C VAL A 333 0.35 -24.08 -3.33
N ASP A 334 1.32 -24.95 -3.60
CA ASP A 334 1.76 -25.24 -4.96
C ASP A 334 0.60 -25.90 -5.74
N PRO A 335 0.41 -25.60 -7.04
CA PRO A 335 -0.64 -26.22 -7.84
C PRO A 335 -0.60 -27.76 -7.87
N HIS A 336 0.60 -28.34 -7.74
CA HIS A 336 0.78 -29.80 -7.73
C HIS A 336 0.39 -30.45 -6.39
N ASP A 337 0.31 -29.65 -5.32
CA ASP A 337 -0.03 -30.08 -3.97
C ASP A 337 -1.49 -29.71 -3.61
N THR A 338 -2.32 -29.36 -4.61
CA THR A 338 -3.72 -28.95 -4.39
C THR A 338 -4.54 -30.13 -3.84
N PRO A 339 -5.13 -30.01 -2.62
CA PRO A 339 -5.96 -31.07 -2.05
C PRO A 339 -7.31 -31.17 -2.80
N GLU A 340 -7.95 -32.33 -2.66
CA GLU A 340 -9.32 -32.52 -3.15
C GLU A 340 -10.34 -31.78 -2.24
N MET A 341 -11.41 -31.27 -2.83
CA MET A 341 -12.52 -30.65 -2.10
C MET A 341 -13.26 -31.70 -1.25
N ASP A 342 -13.89 -31.26 -0.18
CA ASP A 342 -14.63 -32.09 0.78
C ASP A 342 -13.77 -33.18 1.45
N THR A 343 -12.44 -32.95 1.57
CA THR A 343 -11.51 -33.84 2.26
C THR A 343 -10.92 -33.16 3.50
N GLU A 344 -10.53 -34.00 4.46
CA GLU A 344 -9.75 -33.54 5.62
C GLU A 344 -8.30 -33.28 5.19
N LEU A 345 -7.78 -32.11 5.56
CA LEU A 345 -6.39 -31.68 5.31
C LEU A 345 -5.70 -31.38 6.63
N LYS A 346 -4.46 -31.88 6.77
CA LYS A 346 -3.57 -31.49 7.84
C LYS A 346 -2.45 -30.62 7.28
N PHE A 347 -2.30 -29.41 7.84
CA PHE A 347 -1.20 -28.50 7.51
C PHE A 347 -0.45 -28.06 8.76
N PHE A 348 0.71 -27.45 8.57
CA PHE A 348 1.63 -27.09 9.64
C PHE A 348 2.01 -25.61 9.51
N ILE A 349 1.92 -24.86 10.60
CA ILE A 349 2.36 -23.45 10.66
C ILE A 349 3.71 -23.43 11.36
N PRO A 350 4.83 -23.07 10.69
CA PRO A 350 6.11 -22.89 11.36
C PRO A 350 5.98 -21.83 12.47
N ASN A 351 6.46 -22.14 13.68
CA ASN A 351 6.28 -21.28 14.86
C ASN A 351 6.83 -19.86 14.64
N LYS A 352 7.87 -19.68 13.84
CA LYS A 352 8.43 -18.38 13.45
C LYS A 352 7.51 -17.52 12.58
N HIS A 353 6.48 -18.12 11.97
CA HIS A 353 5.47 -17.46 11.12
C HIS A 353 4.13 -17.27 11.82
N ILE A 354 4.06 -17.61 13.10
CA ILE A 354 2.91 -17.31 13.94
C ILE A 354 3.00 -15.85 14.40
N TYR A 355 1.93 -15.12 14.21
CA TYR A 355 1.68 -13.80 14.77
C TYR A 355 0.63 -13.92 15.88
N LEU A 356 0.79 -13.15 16.94
CA LEU A 356 -0.18 -13.08 18.01
C LEU A 356 -0.56 -11.62 18.23
N PHE A 357 -1.85 -11.38 18.42
CA PHE A 357 -2.38 -10.04 18.64
C PHE A 357 -3.24 -10.01 19.90
N ASP A 358 -3.14 -8.91 20.60
CA ASP A 358 -4.03 -8.63 21.72
C ASP A 358 -5.45 -8.39 21.20
N TYR A 359 -6.43 -9.10 21.76
CA TYR A 359 -7.80 -9.08 21.26
C TYR A 359 -8.49 -7.71 21.41
N GLN A 360 -8.12 -6.91 22.43
CA GLN A 360 -8.79 -5.63 22.72
C GLN A 360 -8.13 -4.47 21.96
N THR A 361 -6.80 -4.46 21.93
CA THR A 361 -6.04 -3.36 21.32
C THR A 361 -5.69 -3.61 19.85
N GLU A 362 -5.89 -4.84 19.38
CA GLU A 362 -5.49 -5.33 18.05
C GLU A 362 -3.98 -5.19 17.75
N LYS A 363 -3.17 -4.84 18.74
CA LYS A 363 -1.73 -4.68 18.58
C LYS A 363 -1.02 -6.03 18.58
N VAL A 364 0.06 -6.11 17.81
CA VAL A 364 0.93 -7.30 17.78
C VAL A 364 1.56 -7.52 19.15
N ILE A 365 1.60 -8.77 19.60
CA ILE A 365 2.30 -9.20 20.80
C ILE A 365 3.69 -9.67 20.35
N PRO A 366 4.79 -9.20 20.99
CA PRO A 366 6.15 -9.62 20.63
C PRO A 366 6.32 -11.13 20.77
N THR A 367 6.76 -11.80 19.72
CA THR A 367 7.05 -13.24 19.69
C THR A 367 8.56 -13.49 19.75
N LYS A 368 8.94 -14.68 20.19
CA LYS A 368 10.32 -15.21 20.09
C LYS A 368 10.60 -15.42 18.60
N LYS A 369 11.23 -14.47 17.94
CA LYS A 369 11.70 -14.62 16.54
C LYS A 369 13.17 -14.94 16.49
#